data_3e34dcb3482aef89a62ec1f3a57cc411
#
_entry.id   3e34dcb3482aef89a62ec1f3a57cc411
#
_cell.length_a   1.000
_cell.length_b   1.000
_cell.length_c   1.000
_cell.angle_alpha   90.00
_cell.angle_beta   90.00
_cell.angle_gamma   90.00
#
_symmetry.space_group_name_H-M   'P 1'
#
loop_
_entity.id
_entity.type
_entity.pdbx_description
1 polymer ?
#
loop_
_entity_poly.entity_id
_entity_poly.type
_entity_poly.pdbx_seq_one_letter_code
_entity_poly.pdbx_strand_id
1 'polypeptide(L)'
;MLRTLAGVLLLALLFTGSVSLHRDLVALNQTYPTEFRSYYIPSSAYLKVASLGQRNFWADLVFIWSIQYFDRYRESVRDNYLFHTYEVITDLDPRFHEAYVFGNLFLSLDRRFDLVYMLADKGLALNPKNWLLAWDAGTYAFFQQKDYTQALKYFRIAAERNPSDPRLKDLVANAYKYRGDYEDSLRYWRELRADHEKDETEQGRFLVFAADRNIFDLTTKIDLRTIKAAVDTYSRSRGSLPMNLESLVRQGFLKTLPSDPEGKPYLYNRATGEVTSQTPFKFRGKYAQW
;
A
#
# COMPACT_ATOMS: atom_id res chain seq x y z
N MET A 1 38.20 49.36 -10.62
CA MET A 1 39.35 48.58 -10.13
C MET A 1 39.27 48.30 -8.59
N LEU A 2 39.14 49.32 -7.73
CA LEU A 2 39.13 49.09 -6.25
C LEU A 2 37.98 48.21 -5.77
N ARG A 3 36.75 48.35 -6.30
CA ARG A 3 35.59 47.55 -5.95
C ARG A 3 35.68 46.07 -6.41
N THR A 4 36.30 45.83 -7.55
CA THR A 4 36.57 44.47 -8.03
C THR A 4 37.66 43.77 -7.21
N LEU A 5 38.70 44.52 -6.81
CA LEU A 5 39.76 43.99 -5.94
C LEU A 5 39.22 43.63 -4.55
N ALA A 6 38.36 44.47 -3.98
CA ALA A 6 37.71 44.21 -2.69
C ALA A 6 36.77 42.97 -2.75
N GLY A 7 36.04 42.79 -3.85
CA GLY A 7 35.21 41.63 -4.07
C GLY A 7 36.02 40.32 -4.17
N VAL A 8 37.13 40.35 -4.88
CA VAL A 8 38.04 39.19 -5.00
C VAL A 8 38.67 38.83 -3.65
N LEU A 9 39.10 39.85 -2.87
CA LEU A 9 39.64 39.62 -1.53
C LEU A 9 38.60 39.04 -0.58
N LEU A 10 37.36 39.52 -0.65
CA LEU A 10 36.26 38.97 0.16
C LEU A 10 35.99 37.52 -0.19
N LEU A 11 35.91 37.16 -1.48
CA LEU A 11 35.71 35.79 -1.96
C LEU A 11 36.89 34.88 -1.51
N ALA A 12 38.12 35.35 -1.59
CA ALA A 12 39.29 34.61 -1.14
C ALA A 12 39.25 34.36 0.39
N LEU A 13 38.83 35.36 1.16
CA LEU A 13 38.64 35.23 2.63
C LEU A 13 37.54 34.25 2.99
N LEU A 14 36.40 34.30 2.29
CA LEU A 14 35.32 33.37 2.49
C LEU A 14 35.72 31.93 2.10
N PHE A 15 36.47 31.77 1.01
CA PHE A 15 36.97 30.47 0.57
C PHE A 15 37.99 29.89 1.57
N THR A 16 38.96 30.66 2.01
CA THR A 16 39.94 30.21 3.01
C THR A 16 39.31 29.92 4.36
N GLY A 17 38.32 30.71 4.77
CA GLY A 17 37.54 30.46 5.99
C GLY A 17 36.71 29.15 5.87
N SER A 18 36.09 28.92 4.72
CA SER A 18 35.35 27.69 4.44
C SER A 18 36.25 26.45 4.45
N VAL A 19 37.44 26.52 3.85
CA VAL A 19 38.43 25.42 3.83
C VAL A 19 38.97 25.14 5.25
N SER A 20 39.24 26.17 6.05
CA SER A 20 39.64 25.98 7.44
C SER A 20 38.56 25.33 8.27
N LEU A 21 37.32 25.82 8.19
CA LEU A 21 36.18 25.28 8.89
C LEU A 21 35.94 23.82 8.47
N HIS A 22 36.08 23.52 7.18
CA HIS A 22 35.95 22.14 6.68
C HIS A 22 37.03 21.21 7.27
N ARG A 23 38.26 21.66 7.34
CA ARG A 23 39.35 20.88 7.98
C ARG A 23 39.10 20.63 9.46
N ASP A 24 38.63 21.63 10.19
CA ASP A 24 38.31 21.52 11.62
C ASP A 24 37.13 20.56 11.83
N LEU A 25 36.10 20.65 10.99
CA LEU A 25 34.97 19.72 11.00
C LEU A 25 35.37 18.26 10.66
N VAL A 26 36.29 18.06 9.70
CA VAL A 26 36.82 16.74 9.37
C VAL A 26 37.66 16.19 10.53
N ALA A 27 38.50 17.01 11.17
CA ALA A 27 39.28 16.58 12.33
C ALA A 27 38.41 16.22 13.53
N LEU A 28 37.38 17.02 13.83
CA LEU A 28 36.38 16.74 14.85
C LEU A 28 35.64 15.43 14.52
N ASN A 29 35.30 15.23 13.25
CA ASN A 29 34.57 14.08 12.77
C ASN A 29 35.35 12.76 12.86
N GLN A 30 36.70 12.82 12.81
CA GLN A 30 37.57 11.65 13.03
C GLN A 30 37.76 11.32 14.53
N THR A 31 37.51 12.25 15.41
CA THR A 31 37.73 12.09 16.86
C THR A 31 36.52 11.46 17.56
N TYR A 32 35.33 11.54 16.96
CA TYR A 32 34.12 10.95 17.52
C TYR A 32 33.79 9.60 16.88
N PRO A 33 33.43 8.58 17.67
CA PRO A 33 32.92 7.32 17.15
C PRO A 33 31.73 7.56 16.21
N THR A 34 31.63 6.81 15.16
CA THR A 34 30.52 6.90 14.17
C THR A 34 29.12 6.83 14.79
N GLU A 35 29.04 6.25 15.98
CA GLU A 35 27.80 6.14 16.76
C GLU A 35 27.26 7.47 17.31
N PHE A 36 28.12 8.51 17.41
CA PHE A 36 27.75 9.85 17.92
C PHE A 36 27.64 10.93 16.84
N ARG A 37 27.69 10.55 15.57
CA ARG A 37 27.50 11.51 14.46
C ARG A 37 26.01 11.81 14.31
N SER A 38 25.49 12.71 15.11
CA SER A 38 24.15 13.26 14.91
C SER A 38 24.17 14.19 13.71
N TYR A 39 23.54 13.79 12.62
CA TYR A 39 23.28 14.72 11.53
C TYR A 39 22.07 15.55 11.90
N TYR A 40 22.27 16.85 11.96
CA TYR A 40 21.23 17.80 12.25
C TYR A 40 20.71 18.39 10.94
N ILE A 41 19.46 18.12 10.62
CA ILE A 41 18.73 18.84 9.58
C ILE A 41 17.90 19.92 10.26
N PRO A 42 18.12 21.21 9.94
CA PRO A 42 17.29 22.28 10.47
C PRO A 42 15.81 22.09 10.10
N SER A 43 14.92 22.69 10.88
CA SER A 43 13.49 22.64 10.58
C SER A 43 13.17 23.25 9.21
N SER A 44 12.10 22.78 8.59
CA SER A 44 11.63 23.31 7.30
C SER A 44 11.34 24.82 7.37
N ALA A 45 10.87 25.32 8.52
CA ALA A 45 10.62 26.74 8.74
C ALA A 45 11.90 27.57 8.62
N TYR A 46 13.00 27.11 9.24
CA TYR A 46 14.30 27.74 9.13
C TYR A 46 14.83 27.68 7.68
N LEU A 47 14.79 26.51 7.06
CA LEU A 47 15.29 26.33 5.68
C LEU A 47 14.50 27.12 4.66
N LYS A 48 13.18 27.32 4.85
CA LYS A 48 12.36 28.18 3.98
C LYS A 48 12.86 29.63 3.96
N VAL A 49 13.37 30.13 5.08
CA VAL A 49 13.96 31.47 5.17
C VAL A 49 15.41 31.47 4.66
N ALA A 50 16.22 30.53 5.13
CA ALA A 50 17.65 30.44 4.79
C ALA A 50 17.90 30.12 3.31
N SER A 51 16.94 29.51 2.62
CA SER A 51 17.02 29.17 1.19
C SER A 51 17.01 30.38 0.25
N LEU A 52 16.70 31.57 0.74
CA LEU A 52 16.63 32.81 -0.08
C LEU A 52 15.79 32.61 -1.36
N GLY A 53 14.71 31.86 -1.29
CA GLY A 53 13.82 31.52 -2.40
C GLY A 53 14.19 30.25 -3.20
N GLN A 54 15.35 29.64 -2.97
CA GLN A 54 15.81 28.43 -3.64
C GLN A 54 15.39 27.14 -2.91
N ARG A 55 14.10 27.03 -2.54
CA ARG A 55 13.59 25.94 -1.71
C ARG A 55 13.77 24.56 -2.34
N ASN A 56 13.50 24.46 -3.64
CA ASN A 56 13.60 23.19 -4.37
C ASN A 56 15.06 22.70 -4.41
N PHE A 57 16.02 23.60 -4.63
CA PHE A 57 17.45 23.24 -4.58
C PHE A 57 17.85 22.67 -3.21
N TRP A 58 17.36 23.25 -2.12
CA TRP A 58 17.61 22.71 -0.79
C TRP A 58 16.89 21.38 -0.55
N ALA A 59 15.69 21.21 -1.09
CA ALA A 59 14.99 19.93 -1.05
C ALA A 59 15.80 18.83 -1.75
N ASP A 60 16.34 19.12 -2.95
CA ASP A 60 17.17 18.18 -3.71
C ASP A 60 18.44 17.80 -2.94
N LEU A 61 19.15 18.77 -2.34
CA LEU A 61 20.36 18.51 -1.56
C LEU A 61 20.06 17.62 -0.35
N VAL A 62 19.00 17.92 0.40
CA VAL A 62 18.60 17.12 1.57
C VAL A 62 18.17 15.72 1.12
N PHE A 63 17.51 15.59 -0.02
CA PHE A 63 17.11 14.31 -0.59
C PHE A 63 18.31 13.44 -0.96
N ILE A 64 19.27 13.97 -1.71
CA ILE A 64 20.50 13.25 -2.07
C ILE A 64 21.25 12.81 -0.80
N TRP A 65 21.30 13.68 0.17
CA TRP A 65 21.92 13.37 1.45
C TRP A 65 21.15 12.28 2.22
N SER A 66 19.81 12.27 2.18
CA SER A 66 18.98 11.27 2.86
C SER A 66 19.25 9.85 2.40
N ILE A 67 19.51 9.65 1.10
CA ILE A 67 19.87 8.35 0.52
C ILE A 67 21.20 7.86 1.10
N GLN A 68 22.20 8.74 1.18
CA GLN A 68 23.51 8.40 1.76
C GLN A 68 23.42 8.14 3.27
N TYR A 69 22.54 8.87 3.95
CA TYR A 69 22.28 8.69 5.37
C TYR A 69 21.67 7.31 5.65
N PHE A 70 20.70 6.88 4.86
CA PHE A 70 20.05 5.60 5.02
C PHE A 70 21.06 4.42 4.95
N ASP A 71 22.02 4.48 4.02
CA ASP A 71 23.01 3.42 3.83
C ASP A 71 24.05 3.34 4.96
N ARG A 72 24.36 4.47 5.60
CA ARG A 72 25.51 4.59 6.54
C ARG A 72 25.17 4.36 8.00
N TYR A 73 23.90 4.49 8.39
CA TYR A 73 23.54 4.52 9.81
C TYR A 73 22.81 3.27 10.27
N ARG A 74 23.12 2.84 11.49
CA ARG A 74 22.42 1.74 12.15
C ARG A 74 20.96 2.13 12.41
N GLU A 75 20.09 1.14 12.38
CA GLU A 75 18.65 1.25 12.53
C GLU A 75 18.21 2.12 13.71
N SER A 76 18.82 1.90 14.89
CA SER A 76 18.50 2.64 16.14
C SER A 76 18.79 4.14 16.11
N VAL A 77 19.73 4.61 15.28
CA VAL A 77 20.05 6.04 15.12
C VAL A 77 19.24 6.64 13.97
N ARG A 78 18.98 5.85 12.95
CA ARG A 78 18.27 6.22 11.72
C ARG A 78 16.82 6.61 11.98
N ASP A 79 16.13 5.85 12.82
CA ASP A 79 14.72 6.02 13.15
C ASP A 79 14.33 7.42 13.62
N ASN A 80 15.23 8.07 14.38
CA ASN A 80 14.93 9.36 14.98
C ASN A 80 14.92 10.53 13.99
N TYR A 81 15.61 10.41 12.84
CA TYR A 81 15.78 11.52 11.91
C TYR A 81 15.22 11.28 10.53
N LEU A 82 14.95 10.04 10.17
CA LEU A 82 14.53 9.70 8.82
C LEU A 82 13.19 10.36 8.46
N PHE A 83 12.19 10.24 9.32
CA PHE A 83 10.90 10.88 9.11
C PHE A 83 11.04 12.42 9.04
N HIS A 84 11.76 13.01 10.01
CA HIS A 84 12.01 14.46 10.01
C HIS A 84 12.68 14.92 8.70
N THR A 85 13.64 14.15 8.19
CA THR A 85 14.31 14.45 6.92
C THR A 85 13.32 14.55 5.77
N TYR A 86 12.46 13.54 5.59
CA TYR A 86 11.47 13.54 4.53
C TYR A 86 10.34 14.55 4.76
N GLU A 87 10.00 14.82 6.01
CA GLU A 87 9.08 15.89 6.36
C GLU A 87 9.62 17.26 5.91
N VAL A 88 10.91 17.54 6.17
CA VAL A 88 11.59 18.77 5.73
C VAL A 88 11.64 18.87 4.21
N ILE A 89 12.04 17.80 3.50
CA ILE A 89 12.11 17.80 2.04
C ILE A 89 10.74 18.14 1.44
N THR A 90 9.69 17.46 1.90
CA THR A 90 8.32 17.64 1.40
C THR A 90 7.65 18.94 1.86
N ASP A 91 8.20 19.62 2.87
CA ASP A 91 7.81 20.97 3.26
C ASP A 91 8.48 22.05 2.41
N LEU A 92 9.71 21.79 1.95
CA LEU A 92 10.44 22.67 1.04
C LEU A 92 9.90 22.58 -0.38
N ASP A 93 9.67 21.36 -0.85
CA ASP A 93 9.01 21.07 -2.13
C ASP A 93 7.87 20.07 -1.97
N PRO A 94 6.63 20.54 -1.78
CA PRO A 94 5.47 19.66 -1.66
C PRO A 94 5.17 18.81 -2.90
N ARG A 95 5.74 19.15 -4.07
CA ARG A 95 5.56 18.40 -5.32
C ARG A 95 6.67 17.41 -5.60
N PHE A 96 7.66 17.34 -4.75
CA PHE A 96 8.77 16.41 -4.88
C PHE A 96 8.30 14.96 -4.64
N HIS A 97 7.82 14.34 -5.70
CA HIS A 97 7.16 13.05 -5.68
C HIS A 97 8.04 11.95 -5.13
N GLU A 98 9.28 11.89 -5.61
CA GLU A 98 10.28 10.90 -5.24
C GLU A 98 10.58 10.94 -3.73
N ALA A 99 10.53 12.09 -3.11
CA ALA A 99 10.75 12.22 -1.67
C ALA A 99 9.68 11.47 -0.85
N TYR A 100 8.42 11.49 -1.27
CA TYR A 100 7.37 10.69 -0.62
C TYR A 100 7.60 9.19 -0.83
N VAL A 101 7.92 8.78 -2.06
CA VAL A 101 8.12 7.37 -2.41
C VAL A 101 9.33 6.79 -1.66
N PHE A 102 10.47 7.47 -1.69
CA PHE A 102 11.67 7.01 -0.99
C PHE A 102 11.53 7.10 0.53
N GLY A 103 10.87 8.15 1.04
CA GLY A 103 10.55 8.27 2.46
C GLY A 103 9.69 7.11 2.94
N ASN A 104 8.62 6.80 2.24
CA ASN A 104 7.77 5.64 2.54
C ASN A 104 8.56 4.33 2.47
N LEU A 105 9.39 4.15 1.43
CA LEU A 105 10.22 2.96 1.27
C LEU A 105 11.14 2.77 2.48
N PHE A 106 11.93 3.77 2.83
CA PHE A 106 12.91 3.65 3.91
C PHE A 106 12.25 3.50 5.28
N LEU A 107 11.16 4.22 5.54
CA LEU A 107 10.37 4.05 6.76
C LEU A 107 9.74 2.65 6.84
N SER A 108 9.33 2.07 5.71
CA SER A 108 8.78 0.72 5.66
C SER A 108 9.83 -0.36 5.95
N LEU A 109 11.07 -0.15 5.50
CA LEU A 109 12.20 -1.04 5.80
C LEU A 109 12.53 -1.05 7.30
N ASP A 110 12.38 0.10 7.96
CA ASP A 110 12.51 0.24 9.42
C ASP A 110 11.21 -0.13 10.16
N ARG A 111 10.20 -0.67 9.45
CA ARG A 111 8.90 -1.09 9.97
C ARG A 111 8.10 0.02 10.67
N ARG A 112 8.39 1.28 10.37
CA ARG A 112 7.70 2.46 10.92
C ARG A 112 6.49 2.83 10.06
N PHE A 113 5.56 1.89 9.96
CA PHE A 113 4.35 2.06 9.12
C PHE A 113 3.45 3.20 9.59
N ASP A 114 3.47 3.53 10.87
CA ASP A 114 2.84 4.72 11.42
C ASP A 114 3.31 5.99 10.69
N LEU A 115 4.63 6.12 10.50
CA LEU A 115 5.24 7.26 9.82
C LEU A 115 5.08 7.19 8.29
N VAL A 116 5.05 5.98 7.71
CA VAL A 116 4.71 5.80 6.28
C VAL A 116 3.34 6.42 5.98
N TYR A 117 2.34 6.12 6.80
CA TYR A 117 0.99 6.66 6.57
C TYR A 117 0.90 8.15 6.85
N MET A 118 1.62 8.67 7.83
CA MET A 118 1.69 10.11 8.07
C MET A 118 2.28 10.86 6.87
N LEU A 119 3.36 10.35 6.31
CA LEU A 119 4.01 10.95 5.13
C LEU A 119 3.14 10.81 3.88
N ALA A 120 2.50 9.66 3.68
CA ALA A 120 1.59 9.42 2.57
C ALA A 120 0.35 10.32 2.64
N ASP A 121 -0.30 10.44 3.80
CA ASP A 121 -1.47 11.30 4.00
C ASP A 121 -1.13 12.78 3.77
N LYS A 122 0.05 13.24 4.21
CA LYS A 122 0.58 14.57 3.89
C LYS A 122 0.74 14.75 2.37
N GLY A 123 1.36 13.78 1.72
CA GLY A 123 1.55 13.82 0.26
C GLY A 123 0.23 13.86 -0.50
N LEU A 124 -0.75 13.06 -0.08
CA LEU A 124 -2.08 12.99 -0.68
C LEU A 124 -2.88 14.28 -0.51
N ALA A 125 -2.74 14.96 0.64
CA ALA A 125 -3.38 16.25 0.89
C ALA A 125 -2.79 17.37 0.01
N LEU A 126 -1.48 17.38 -0.18
CA LEU A 126 -0.77 18.38 -0.96
C LEU A 126 -0.79 18.11 -2.47
N ASN A 127 -1.02 16.86 -2.88
CA ASN A 127 -1.04 16.40 -4.29
C ASN A 127 -2.34 15.63 -4.58
N PRO A 128 -3.51 16.30 -4.62
CA PRO A 128 -4.81 15.62 -4.70
C PRO A 128 -5.07 14.84 -5.99
N LYS A 129 -4.28 15.07 -7.04
CA LYS A 129 -4.37 14.31 -8.31
C LYS A 129 -3.43 13.11 -8.37
N ASN A 130 -2.49 13.01 -7.43
CA ASN A 130 -1.50 11.95 -7.45
C ASN A 130 -2.07 10.65 -6.86
N TRP A 131 -2.31 9.68 -7.70
CA TRP A 131 -2.81 8.38 -7.32
C TRP A 131 -1.70 7.42 -6.85
N LEU A 132 -0.45 7.63 -7.33
CA LEU A 132 0.69 6.77 -7.03
C LEU A 132 1.03 6.76 -5.53
N LEU A 133 0.91 7.89 -4.86
CA LEU A 133 1.16 7.96 -3.41
C LEU A 133 0.17 7.10 -2.62
N ALA A 134 -1.10 7.08 -3.05
CA ALA A 134 -2.09 6.22 -2.44
C ALA A 134 -1.83 4.75 -2.75
N TRP A 135 -1.50 4.42 -4.01
CA TRP A 135 -1.14 3.07 -4.40
C TRP A 135 0.07 2.54 -3.60
N ASP A 136 1.11 3.36 -3.45
CA ASP A 136 2.32 3.03 -2.70
C ASP A 136 1.99 2.70 -1.23
N ALA A 137 1.29 3.60 -0.52
CA ALA A 137 0.88 3.37 0.87
C ALA A 137 -0.02 2.14 1.02
N GLY A 138 -0.96 1.93 0.10
CA GLY A 138 -1.82 0.74 0.07
C GLY A 138 -1.03 -0.55 -0.12
N THR A 139 0.05 -0.50 -0.90
CA THR A 139 0.94 -1.65 -1.16
C THR A 139 1.66 -2.08 0.13
N TYR A 140 2.18 -1.15 0.91
CA TYR A 140 2.79 -1.48 2.21
C TYR A 140 1.77 -2.08 3.18
N ALA A 141 0.57 -1.50 3.27
CA ALA A 141 -0.50 -2.03 4.10
C ALA A 141 -0.87 -3.46 3.70
N PHE A 142 -1.04 -3.71 2.41
CA PHE A 142 -1.50 -4.99 1.89
C PHE A 142 -0.46 -6.10 2.01
N PHE A 143 0.76 -5.86 1.51
CA PHE A 143 1.76 -6.93 1.38
C PHE A 143 2.65 -7.08 2.62
N GLN A 144 3.01 -5.99 3.28
CA GLN A 144 3.94 -6.05 4.41
C GLN A 144 3.23 -6.19 5.74
N GLN A 145 2.16 -5.40 5.98
CA GLN A 145 1.43 -5.44 7.25
C GLN A 145 0.26 -6.43 7.26
N LYS A 146 -0.31 -6.76 6.08
CA LYS A 146 -1.57 -7.49 5.94
C LYS A 146 -2.73 -6.77 6.63
N ASP A 147 -2.64 -5.44 6.75
CA ASP A 147 -3.73 -4.57 7.18
C ASP A 147 -4.60 -4.22 5.97
N TYR A 148 -5.56 -5.08 5.70
CA TYR A 148 -6.45 -4.96 4.55
C TYR A 148 -7.43 -3.80 4.68
N THR A 149 -7.68 -3.31 5.90
CA THR A 149 -8.50 -2.12 6.14
C THR A 149 -7.77 -0.86 5.68
N GLN A 150 -6.51 -0.74 6.08
CA GLN A 150 -5.68 0.38 5.67
C GLN A 150 -5.35 0.31 4.17
N ALA A 151 -5.06 -0.90 3.66
CA ALA A 151 -4.87 -1.12 2.23
C ALA A 151 -6.08 -0.66 1.41
N LEU A 152 -7.29 -1.04 1.84
CA LEU A 152 -8.54 -0.65 1.19
C LEU A 152 -8.73 0.87 1.17
N LYS A 153 -8.44 1.58 2.27
CA LYS A 153 -8.47 3.05 2.32
C LYS A 153 -7.67 3.65 1.17
N TYR A 154 -6.43 3.24 1.04
CA TYR A 154 -5.51 3.83 0.07
C TYR A 154 -5.76 3.36 -1.36
N PHE A 155 -6.05 2.07 -1.58
CA PHE A 155 -6.37 1.57 -2.92
C PHE A 155 -7.65 2.19 -3.50
N ARG A 156 -8.65 2.48 -2.67
CA ARG A 156 -9.83 3.23 -3.12
C ARG A 156 -9.48 4.65 -3.57
N ILE A 157 -8.67 5.38 -2.79
CA ILE A 157 -8.18 6.71 -3.20
C ILE A 157 -7.44 6.64 -4.53
N ALA A 158 -6.58 5.62 -4.71
CA ALA A 158 -5.85 5.43 -5.95
C ALA A 158 -6.80 5.16 -7.14
N ALA A 159 -7.76 4.26 -6.97
CA ALA A 159 -8.76 3.92 -8.00
C ALA A 159 -9.69 5.09 -8.36
N GLU A 160 -10.09 5.89 -7.37
CA GLU A 160 -10.89 7.10 -7.58
C GLU A 160 -10.12 8.18 -8.35
N ARG A 161 -8.82 8.32 -8.11
CA ARG A 161 -7.95 9.30 -8.78
C ARG A 161 -7.48 8.86 -10.17
N ASN A 162 -7.42 7.57 -10.44
CA ASN A 162 -7.06 7.01 -11.75
C ASN A 162 -8.01 5.85 -12.13
N PRO A 163 -9.27 6.17 -12.45
CA PRO A 163 -10.28 5.15 -12.77
C PRO A 163 -10.01 4.38 -14.08
N SER A 164 -9.11 4.88 -14.92
CA SER A 164 -8.73 4.25 -16.18
C SER A 164 -7.77 3.06 -16.03
N ASP A 165 -7.15 2.89 -14.85
CA ASP A 165 -6.27 1.76 -14.60
C ASP A 165 -7.04 0.61 -13.90
N PRO A 166 -7.37 -0.47 -14.63
CA PRO A 166 -8.15 -1.58 -14.07
C PRO A 166 -7.42 -2.33 -12.96
N ARG A 167 -6.08 -2.25 -12.88
CA ARG A 167 -5.29 -2.89 -11.83
C ARG A 167 -5.60 -2.32 -10.45
N LEU A 168 -6.01 -1.05 -10.38
CA LEU A 168 -6.41 -0.42 -9.11
C LEU A 168 -7.75 -0.98 -8.61
N LYS A 169 -8.70 -1.28 -9.51
CA LYS A 169 -9.95 -1.97 -9.16
C LYS A 169 -9.68 -3.40 -8.65
N ASP A 170 -8.73 -4.11 -9.27
CA ASP A 170 -8.28 -5.43 -8.83
C ASP A 170 -7.72 -5.38 -7.39
N LEU A 171 -6.86 -4.41 -7.09
CA LEU A 171 -6.31 -4.23 -5.73
C LEU A 171 -7.39 -3.96 -4.69
N VAL A 172 -8.38 -3.13 -5.02
CA VAL A 172 -9.54 -2.88 -4.15
C VAL A 172 -10.33 -4.16 -3.92
N ALA A 173 -10.62 -4.91 -4.97
CA ALA A 173 -11.35 -6.18 -4.90
C ALA A 173 -10.61 -7.20 -4.04
N ASN A 174 -9.30 -7.32 -4.22
CA ASN A 174 -8.46 -8.20 -3.41
C ASN A 174 -8.39 -7.75 -1.94
N ALA A 175 -8.30 -6.45 -1.67
CA ALA A 175 -8.31 -5.94 -0.30
C ALA A 175 -9.62 -6.30 0.43
N TYR A 176 -10.77 -6.17 -0.22
CA TYR A 176 -12.05 -6.66 0.31
C TYR A 176 -12.02 -8.18 0.55
N LYS A 177 -11.54 -8.97 -0.43
CA LYS A 177 -11.45 -10.43 -0.32
C LYS A 177 -10.64 -10.88 0.90
N TYR A 178 -9.46 -10.29 1.09
CA TYR A 178 -8.57 -10.66 2.20
C TYR A 178 -9.05 -10.13 3.56
N ARG A 179 -9.83 -9.06 3.57
CA ARG A 179 -10.52 -8.56 4.77
C ARG A 179 -11.70 -9.46 5.17
N GLY A 180 -12.22 -10.26 4.24
CA GLY A 180 -13.36 -11.15 4.46
C GLY A 180 -14.70 -10.59 4.00
N ASP A 181 -14.73 -9.42 3.38
CA ASP A 181 -15.93 -8.77 2.80
C ASP A 181 -16.16 -9.30 1.39
N TYR A 182 -16.55 -10.55 1.32
CA TYR A 182 -16.66 -11.31 0.07
C TYR A 182 -17.71 -10.73 -0.90
N GLU A 183 -18.82 -10.20 -0.38
CA GLU A 183 -19.88 -9.59 -1.18
C GLU A 183 -19.39 -8.31 -1.89
N ASP A 184 -18.65 -7.46 -1.18
CA ASP A 184 -18.07 -6.27 -1.79
C ASP A 184 -17.00 -6.63 -2.81
N SER A 185 -16.12 -7.58 -2.48
CA SER A 185 -15.14 -8.10 -3.43
C SER A 185 -15.82 -8.67 -4.69
N LEU A 186 -16.86 -9.47 -4.52
CA LEU A 186 -17.63 -10.06 -5.63
C LEU A 186 -18.24 -9.00 -6.54
N ARG A 187 -18.75 -7.91 -5.99
CA ARG A 187 -19.28 -6.77 -6.75
C ARG A 187 -18.19 -6.15 -7.62
N TYR A 188 -17.02 -5.83 -7.06
CA TYR A 188 -15.89 -5.26 -7.82
C TYR A 188 -15.41 -6.18 -8.95
N TRP A 189 -15.31 -7.49 -8.70
CA TRP A 189 -14.93 -8.45 -9.75
C TRP A 189 -15.96 -8.57 -10.85
N ARG A 190 -17.25 -8.49 -10.54
CA ARG A 190 -18.32 -8.48 -11.55
C ARG A 190 -18.30 -7.21 -12.40
N GLU A 191 -18.06 -6.06 -11.80
CA GLU A 191 -17.88 -4.78 -12.50
C GLU A 191 -16.66 -4.85 -13.42
N LEU A 192 -15.51 -5.31 -12.92
CA LEU A 192 -14.30 -5.46 -13.71
C LEU A 192 -14.50 -6.39 -14.93
N ARG A 193 -15.20 -7.49 -14.72
CA ARG A 193 -15.56 -8.42 -15.79
C ARG A 193 -16.42 -7.76 -16.86
N ALA A 194 -17.45 -7.04 -16.44
CA ALA A 194 -18.38 -6.37 -17.37
C ALA A 194 -17.68 -5.26 -18.16
N ASP A 195 -16.82 -4.49 -17.52
CA ASP A 195 -16.03 -3.41 -18.15
C ASP A 195 -15.12 -3.93 -19.28
N HIS A 196 -14.63 -5.18 -19.17
CA HIS A 196 -13.66 -5.78 -20.08
C HIS A 196 -14.22 -6.96 -20.91
N GLU A 197 -15.51 -7.26 -20.82
CA GLU A 197 -16.12 -8.42 -21.52
C GLU A 197 -15.89 -8.41 -23.03
N LYS A 198 -15.86 -7.21 -23.64
CA LYS A 198 -15.66 -7.01 -25.07
C LYS A 198 -14.24 -6.60 -25.46
N ASP A 199 -13.33 -6.56 -24.48
CA ASP A 199 -11.94 -6.18 -24.72
C ASP A 199 -11.15 -7.39 -25.24
N GLU A 200 -10.90 -7.42 -26.56
CA GLU A 200 -10.17 -8.50 -27.23
C GLU A 200 -8.66 -8.40 -27.10
N THR A 201 -8.14 -7.37 -26.40
CA THR A 201 -6.71 -7.26 -26.12
C THR A 201 -6.26 -8.41 -25.19
N GLU A 202 -4.97 -8.68 -25.19
CA GLU A 202 -4.41 -9.68 -24.26
C GLU A 202 -4.66 -9.30 -22.81
N GLN A 203 -4.54 -8.01 -22.48
CA GLN A 203 -4.81 -7.48 -21.16
C GLN A 203 -6.28 -7.63 -20.77
N GLY A 204 -7.21 -7.31 -21.67
CA GLY A 204 -8.65 -7.45 -21.43
C GLY A 204 -9.04 -8.91 -21.16
N ARG A 205 -8.56 -9.83 -22.00
CA ARG A 205 -8.78 -11.26 -21.80
C ARG A 205 -8.22 -11.78 -20.46
N PHE A 206 -7.02 -11.29 -20.07
CA PHE A 206 -6.46 -11.65 -18.76
C PHE A 206 -7.31 -11.13 -17.61
N LEU A 207 -7.83 -9.90 -17.69
CA LEU A 207 -8.70 -9.30 -16.67
C LEU A 207 -10.02 -10.07 -16.52
N VAL A 208 -10.66 -10.43 -17.65
CA VAL A 208 -11.88 -11.26 -17.65
C VAL A 208 -11.60 -12.62 -17.01
N PHE A 209 -10.50 -13.26 -17.36
CA PHE A 209 -10.10 -14.53 -16.78
C PHE A 209 -9.87 -14.44 -15.26
N ALA A 210 -9.14 -13.40 -14.80
CA ALA A 210 -8.91 -13.18 -13.38
C ALA A 210 -10.23 -12.91 -12.63
N ALA A 211 -11.15 -12.15 -13.26
CA ALA A 211 -12.45 -11.87 -12.72
C ALA A 211 -13.30 -13.15 -12.61
N ASP A 212 -13.39 -13.96 -13.66
CA ASP A 212 -14.15 -15.22 -13.65
C ASP A 212 -13.67 -16.16 -12.54
N ARG A 213 -12.34 -16.28 -12.35
CA ARG A 213 -11.76 -17.08 -11.27
C ARG A 213 -12.15 -16.55 -9.88
N ASN A 214 -12.04 -15.26 -9.67
CA ASN A 214 -12.37 -14.67 -8.36
C ASN A 214 -13.87 -14.68 -8.09
N ILE A 215 -14.71 -14.47 -9.10
CA ILE A 215 -16.17 -14.59 -8.98
C ILE A 215 -16.55 -16.00 -8.55
N PHE A 216 -15.97 -17.03 -9.19
CA PHE A 216 -16.19 -18.43 -8.82
C PHE A 216 -15.78 -18.69 -7.35
N ASP A 217 -14.56 -18.33 -6.97
CA ASP A 217 -14.02 -18.54 -5.63
C ASP A 217 -14.85 -17.81 -4.55
N LEU A 218 -15.20 -16.55 -4.80
CA LEU A 218 -15.97 -15.73 -3.87
C LEU A 218 -17.42 -16.22 -3.74
N THR A 219 -18.08 -16.59 -4.84
CA THR A 219 -19.43 -17.16 -4.80
C THR A 219 -19.43 -18.44 -3.95
N THR A 220 -18.50 -19.34 -4.21
CA THR A 220 -18.35 -20.57 -3.41
C THR A 220 -18.12 -20.25 -1.92
N LYS A 221 -17.27 -19.30 -1.59
CA LYS A 221 -17.00 -18.91 -0.19
C LYS A 221 -18.21 -18.30 0.51
N ILE A 222 -18.98 -17.47 -0.18
CA ILE A 222 -20.22 -16.87 0.33
C ILE A 222 -21.25 -17.97 0.62
N ASP A 223 -21.45 -18.89 -0.32
CA ASP A 223 -22.39 -19.98 -0.17
C ASP A 223 -22.00 -20.90 0.99
N LEU A 224 -20.74 -21.35 1.03
CA LEU A 224 -20.23 -22.18 2.13
C LEU A 224 -20.39 -21.52 3.49
N ARG A 225 -20.09 -20.21 3.58
CA ARG A 225 -20.29 -19.44 4.81
C ARG A 225 -21.77 -19.40 5.22
N THR A 226 -22.65 -19.17 4.25
CA THR A 226 -24.10 -19.11 4.47
C THR A 226 -24.67 -20.45 4.92
N ILE A 227 -24.30 -21.55 4.23
CA ILE A 227 -24.75 -22.90 4.61
C ILE A 227 -24.21 -23.28 5.98
N LYS A 228 -22.92 -23.03 6.26
CA LYS A 228 -22.30 -23.32 7.55
C LYS A 228 -22.99 -22.56 8.69
N ALA A 229 -23.28 -21.27 8.52
CA ALA A 229 -24.02 -20.49 9.50
C ALA A 229 -25.40 -21.08 9.79
N ALA A 230 -26.10 -21.58 8.77
CA ALA A 230 -27.37 -22.25 8.92
C ALA A 230 -27.24 -23.60 9.65
N VAL A 231 -26.21 -24.40 9.34
CA VAL A 231 -25.89 -25.66 10.07
C VAL A 231 -25.59 -25.38 11.54
N ASP A 232 -24.77 -24.38 11.85
CA ASP A 232 -24.42 -24.00 13.21
C ASP A 232 -25.64 -23.50 14.01
N THR A 233 -26.53 -22.75 13.36
CA THR A 233 -27.77 -22.26 13.99
C THR A 233 -28.75 -23.41 14.24
N TYR A 234 -28.91 -24.31 13.28
CA TYR A 234 -29.71 -25.52 13.45
C TYR A 234 -29.18 -26.34 14.63
N SER A 235 -27.87 -26.63 14.66
CA SER A 235 -27.24 -27.43 15.71
C SER A 235 -27.42 -26.83 17.11
N ARG A 236 -27.28 -25.52 17.24
CA ARG A 236 -27.54 -24.81 18.52
C ARG A 236 -29.01 -24.87 18.94
N SER A 237 -29.94 -24.82 17.99
CA SER A 237 -31.37 -24.86 18.25
C SER A 237 -31.92 -26.27 18.54
N ARG A 238 -31.32 -27.29 17.92
CA ARG A 238 -31.85 -28.69 17.96
C ARG A 238 -30.97 -29.63 18.80
N GLY A 239 -29.80 -29.21 19.25
CA GLY A 239 -28.85 -30.05 19.97
C GLY A 239 -28.18 -31.14 19.14
N SER A 240 -28.37 -31.13 17.81
CA SER A 240 -27.83 -32.15 16.90
C SER A 240 -27.60 -31.54 15.50
N LEU A 241 -26.67 -32.12 14.73
CA LEU A 241 -26.45 -31.73 13.34
C LEU A 241 -27.65 -32.12 12.45
N PRO A 242 -27.95 -31.33 11.39
CA PRO A 242 -29.00 -31.65 10.44
C PRO A 242 -28.73 -32.97 9.74
N MET A 243 -29.81 -33.72 9.39
CA MET A 243 -29.69 -35.00 8.68
C MET A 243 -29.10 -34.80 7.27
N ASN A 244 -29.49 -33.72 6.59
CA ASN A 244 -29.03 -33.29 5.27
C ASN A 244 -29.25 -31.79 5.12
N LEU A 245 -28.68 -31.16 4.10
CA LEU A 245 -28.81 -29.72 3.86
C LEU A 245 -30.25 -29.28 3.51
N GLU A 246 -31.05 -30.14 2.89
CA GLU A 246 -32.45 -29.86 2.56
C GLU A 246 -33.30 -29.67 3.81
N SER A 247 -32.93 -30.31 4.92
CA SER A 247 -33.59 -30.11 6.22
C SER A 247 -33.46 -28.69 6.74
N LEU A 248 -32.41 -27.98 6.39
CA LEU A 248 -32.23 -26.55 6.73
C LEU A 248 -33.31 -25.69 6.06
N VAL A 249 -33.61 -25.97 4.79
CA VAL A 249 -34.66 -25.25 4.02
C VAL A 249 -36.05 -25.60 4.57
N ARG A 250 -36.31 -26.89 4.77
CA ARG A 250 -37.63 -27.34 5.26
C ARG A 250 -37.98 -26.80 6.66
N GLN A 251 -36.96 -26.56 7.47
CA GLN A 251 -37.14 -26.05 8.86
C GLN A 251 -36.91 -24.54 8.97
N GLY A 252 -36.74 -23.83 7.85
CA GLY A 252 -36.66 -22.38 7.80
C GLY A 252 -35.32 -21.77 8.25
N PHE A 253 -34.25 -22.57 8.42
CA PHE A 253 -32.91 -22.07 8.74
C PHE A 253 -32.19 -21.52 7.52
N LEU A 254 -32.63 -21.91 6.32
CA LEU A 254 -32.14 -21.39 5.04
C LEU A 254 -33.35 -21.17 4.10
N LYS A 255 -33.33 -20.06 3.36
CA LYS A 255 -34.42 -19.77 2.41
C LYS A 255 -34.40 -20.75 1.21
N THR A 256 -33.24 -20.93 0.63
CA THR A 256 -32.95 -21.81 -0.49
C THR A 256 -31.57 -22.40 -0.32
N LEU A 257 -31.38 -23.63 -0.76
CA LEU A 257 -30.06 -24.24 -0.83
C LEU A 257 -29.36 -23.78 -2.11
N PRO A 258 -28.23 -23.06 -2.05
CA PRO A 258 -27.51 -22.69 -3.25
C PRO A 258 -26.85 -23.89 -3.89
N SER A 259 -26.65 -23.79 -5.21
CA SER A 259 -25.76 -24.68 -5.96
C SER A 259 -24.42 -23.99 -6.18
N ASP A 260 -23.35 -24.75 -6.36
CA ASP A 260 -22.05 -24.17 -6.69
C ASP A 260 -22.08 -23.45 -8.06
N PRO A 261 -21.08 -22.67 -8.44
CA PRO A 261 -21.09 -21.95 -9.72
C PRO A 261 -21.16 -22.83 -10.98
N GLU A 262 -20.95 -24.14 -10.86
CA GLU A 262 -21.17 -25.12 -11.94
C GLU A 262 -22.53 -25.78 -11.87
N GLY A 263 -23.41 -25.37 -10.95
CA GLY A 263 -24.76 -25.90 -10.77
C GLY A 263 -24.82 -27.20 -9.99
N LYS A 264 -23.73 -27.63 -9.34
CA LYS A 264 -23.70 -28.86 -8.55
C LYS A 264 -24.04 -28.59 -7.09
N PRO A 265 -24.63 -29.59 -6.37
CA PRO A 265 -24.90 -29.45 -4.94
C PRO A 265 -23.62 -29.44 -4.13
N TYR A 266 -23.65 -28.72 -3.02
CA TYR A 266 -22.60 -28.80 -2.00
C TYR A 266 -22.61 -30.12 -1.25
N LEU A 267 -21.44 -30.65 -0.94
CA LEU A 267 -21.30 -31.87 -0.16
C LEU A 267 -21.41 -31.57 1.33
N TYR A 268 -22.12 -32.44 2.06
CA TYR A 268 -22.32 -32.31 3.49
C TYR A 268 -21.88 -33.57 4.22
N ASN A 269 -21.00 -33.42 5.19
CA ASN A 269 -20.64 -34.51 6.09
C ASN A 269 -21.47 -34.43 7.38
N ARG A 270 -22.44 -35.36 7.51
CA ARG A 270 -23.32 -35.40 8.67
C ARG A 270 -22.59 -35.66 10.00
N ALA A 271 -21.47 -36.34 9.99
CA ALA A 271 -20.73 -36.64 11.23
C ALA A 271 -19.99 -35.44 11.79
N THR A 272 -19.46 -34.56 10.90
CA THR A 272 -18.65 -33.40 11.29
C THR A 272 -19.40 -32.08 11.14
N GLY A 273 -20.48 -32.02 10.39
CA GLY A 273 -21.16 -30.78 10.02
C GLY A 273 -20.45 -30.00 8.91
N GLU A 274 -19.39 -30.55 8.32
CA GLU A 274 -18.60 -29.90 7.30
C GLU A 274 -19.33 -29.83 5.97
N VAL A 275 -19.22 -28.67 5.31
CA VAL A 275 -19.79 -28.42 3.99
C VAL A 275 -18.65 -28.05 3.02
N THR A 276 -18.60 -28.72 1.88
CA THR A 276 -17.53 -28.50 0.87
C THR A 276 -18.10 -28.40 -0.54
N SER A 277 -17.39 -27.69 -1.42
CA SER A 277 -17.65 -27.73 -2.86
C SER A 277 -16.89 -28.92 -3.47
N GLN A 278 -17.55 -29.62 -4.38
CA GLN A 278 -16.92 -30.70 -5.15
C GLN A 278 -16.34 -30.27 -6.48
N THR A 279 -16.55 -29.01 -6.86
CA THR A 279 -16.17 -28.52 -8.18
C THR A 279 -14.98 -27.56 -8.06
N PRO A 280 -13.81 -27.92 -8.60
CA PRO A 280 -12.72 -26.98 -8.75
C PRO A 280 -13.04 -25.99 -9.87
N PHE A 281 -12.49 -24.77 -9.76
CA PHE A 281 -12.55 -23.82 -10.88
C PHE A 281 -11.86 -24.42 -12.11
N LYS A 282 -12.60 -24.48 -13.21
CA LYS A 282 -12.08 -24.97 -14.48
C LYS A 282 -11.74 -23.78 -15.39
N PHE A 283 -10.52 -23.73 -15.85
CA PHE A 283 -10.11 -22.78 -16.87
C PHE A 283 -10.87 -23.04 -18.16
N ARG A 284 -11.44 -21.98 -18.76
CA ARG A 284 -12.19 -22.05 -20.03
C ARG A 284 -11.42 -21.28 -21.12
N GLY A 285 -11.61 -21.70 -22.36
CA GLY A 285 -11.04 -21.05 -23.54
C GLY A 285 -9.51 -21.17 -23.63
N LYS A 286 -8.85 -20.11 -24.09
CA LYS A 286 -7.40 -20.05 -24.33
C LYS A 286 -6.54 -20.41 -23.09
N TYR A 287 -7.09 -20.24 -21.90
CA TYR A 287 -6.39 -20.50 -20.64
C TYR A 287 -6.67 -21.91 -20.06
N ALA A 288 -7.41 -22.75 -20.79
CA ALA A 288 -7.66 -24.13 -20.38
C ALA A 288 -6.43 -25.05 -20.51
N GLN A 289 -5.35 -24.53 -21.07
CA GLN A 289 -4.12 -25.31 -21.35
C GLN A 289 -2.96 -25.00 -20.39
N TRP A 290 -3.21 -24.21 -19.32
CA TRP A 290 -2.18 -23.88 -18.31
C TRP A 290 -2.38 -24.69 -17.03
#